data_ea0c45f68334875e6311e529d0ce5e3b
#
_entry.id   ea0c45f68334875e6311e529d0ce5e3b
#
_cell.length_a   1.000
_cell.length_b   1.000
_cell.length_c   1.000
_cell.angle_alpha   90.00
_cell.angle_beta   90.00
_cell.angle_gamma   90.00
#
_symmetry.space_group_name_H-M   'P 1'
#
loop_
_entity.id
_entity.type
_entity.pdbx_description
1 polymer ?
#
loop_
_entity_poly.entity_id
_entity_poly.type
_entity_poly.pdbx_seq_one_letter_code
_entity_poly.pdbx_strand_id
1 'polypeptide(L)'
;MTSNRTYPDEAAGTFPRPPRTITDRDGREIDLRAADRDDRETLLSMYEAFDPADRAQGIPPVKEYAIQNWLETVLEAENLNAIAWHDGDAVGHTMLVADREGEHELAIFVLSEYQGAGIGTELIATLLGHGQREGLEKVWLTVERWNKAAIALYQKVGFEICDTES
;
A
#
# COMPACT_ATOMS: atom_id res chain seq x y z
N MET A 1 23.17 -4.89 11.15
CA MET A 1 23.57 -4.30 9.87
C MET A 1 22.76 -3.03 9.60
N THR A 2 23.44 -1.95 9.32
CA THR A 2 22.76 -0.67 9.05
C THR A 2 22.28 -0.60 7.60
N SER A 3 21.11 -0.02 7.42
CA SER A 3 20.56 0.21 6.09
C SER A 3 21.38 1.26 5.33
N ASN A 4 21.53 1.08 4.01
CA ASN A 4 22.18 2.06 3.15
C ASN A 4 21.18 3.09 2.62
N ARG A 5 19.92 3.00 3.02
CA ARG A 5 18.88 3.93 2.56
C ARG A 5 19.02 5.28 3.24
N THR A 6 18.75 6.32 2.46
CA THR A 6 18.74 7.68 2.96
C THR A 6 17.31 8.09 3.26
N TYR A 7 17.08 8.60 4.46
CA TYR A 7 15.77 9.08 4.86
C TYR A 7 15.80 10.59 5.09
N PRO A 8 14.68 11.29 4.88
CA PRO A 8 14.60 12.71 5.20
C PRO A 8 14.88 12.94 6.67
N ASP A 9 15.48 14.11 6.99
CA ASP A 9 15.79 14.47 8.39
C ASP A 9 14.53 14.74 9.20
N GLU A 10 13.48 15.23 8.55
CA GLU A 10 12.22 15.56 9.20
C GLU A 10 11.14 14.59 8.82
N ALA A 11 10.25 14.29 9.77
CA ALA A 11 9.08 13.47 9.52
C ALA A 11 8.14 14.18 8.55
N ALA A 12 7.43 13.40 7.74
CA ALA A 12 6.48 13.92 6.75
C ALA A 12 5.22 14.51 7.38
N GLY A 13 5.07 14.42 8.70
CA GLY A 13 3.92 14.95 9.42
C GLY A 13 3.10 13.86 10.07
N THR A 14 1.88 14.21 10.47
CA THR A 14 0.95 13.29 11.11
C THR A 14 -0.07 12.84 10.08
N PHE A 15 -0.30 11.53 10.03
CA PHE A 15 -1.25 10.94 9.08
C PHE A 15 -2.51 10.46 9.80
N PRO A 16 -3.66 10.45 9.11
CA PRO A 16 -4.91 9.98 9.70
C PRO A 16 -4.88 8.48 9.99
N ARG A 17 -5.57 8.07 11.05
CA ARG A 17 -5.61 6.67 11.47
C ARG A 17 -6.86 5.98 10.95
N PRO A 18 -6.80 4.67 10.64
CA PRO A 18 -8.00 3.92 10.32
C PRO A 18 -8.87 3.71 11.56
N PRO A 19 -10.19 3.49 11.44
CA PRO A 19 -10.93 3.48 10.17
C PRO A 19 -11.30 4.88 9.71
N ARG A 20 -11.47 5.03 8.40
CA ARG A 20 -11.89 6.29 7.77
C ARG A 20 -12.89 6.00 6.66
N THR A 21 -13.75 6.97 6.39
CA THR A 21 -14.61 6.92 5.22
C THR A 21 -14.33 8.17 4.40
N ILE A 22 -14.09 7.99 3.12
CA ILE A 22 -13.86 9.10 2.19
C ILE A 22 -14.84 9.00 1.03
N THR A 23 -15.00 10.11 0.32
CA THR A 23 -15.71 10.12 -0.96
C THR A 23 -14.65 10.34 -2.03
N ASP A 24 -14.56 9.43 -3.01
CA ASP A 24 -13.58 9.57 -4.07
C ASP A 24 -14.05 10.58 -5.12
N ARG A 25 -13.24 10.81 -6.15
CA ARG A 25 -13.56 11.80 -7.19
C ARG A 25 -14.77 11.44 -8.02
N ASP A 26 -15.12 10.16 -8.06
CA ASP A 26 -16.30 9.68 -8.80
C ASP A 26 -17.56 9.63 -7.94
N GLY A 27 -17.49 10.13 -6.69
CA GLY A 27 -18.64 10.20 -5.79
C GLY A 27 -18.90 8.91 -5.03
N ARG A 28 -18.00 7.92 -5.07
CA ARG A 28 -18.18 6.66 -4.35
C ARG A 28 -17.73 6.80 -2.90
N GLU A 29 -18.47 6.19 -2.00
CA GLU A 29 -18.10 6.15 -0.59
C GLU A 29 -17.13 4.98 -0.37
N ILE A 30 -15.92 5.28 0.08
CA ILE A 30 -14.86 4.30 0.25
C ILE A 30 -14.49 4.23 1.73
N ASP A 31 -14.55 3.04 2.30
CA ASP A 31 -14.11 2.79 3.67
C ASP A 31 -12.64 2.34 3.66
N LEU A 32 -11.83 2.97 4.50
CA LEU A 32 -10.41 2.66 4.63
C LEU A 32 -10.18 2.07 6.00
N ARG A 33 -9.81 0.80 6.05
CA ARG A 33 -9.66 0.06 7.33
C ARG A 33 -8.38 -0.73 7.39
N ALA A 34 -7.84 -0.87 8.60
CA ALA A 34 -6.72 -1.79 8.83
C ALA A 34 -7.18 -3.23 8.54
N ALA A 35 -6.26 -4.05 8.06
CA ALA A 35 -6.56 -5.42 7.67
C ALA A 35 -5.61 -6.41 8.33
N ASP A 36 -6.06 -7.64 8.47
CA ASP A 36 -5.27 -8.74 9.02
C ASP A 36 -5.62 -10.05 8.29
N ARG A 37 -5.23 -11.18 8.87
CA ARG A 37 -5.45 -12.50 8.27
C ARG A 37 -6.91 -12.83 8.00
N ASP A 38 -7.83 -12.25 8.74
CA ASP A 38 -9.26 -12.50 8.54
C ASP A 38 -9.75 -11.96 7.20
N ASP A 39 -8.98 -11.05 6.60
CA ASP A 39 -9.32 -10.45 5.30
C ASP A 39 -8.70 -11.18 4.11
N ARG A 40 -8.03 -12.30 4.34
CA ARG A 40 -7.29 -13.01 3.30
C ARG A 40 -8.17 -13.41 2.11
N GLU A 41 -9.34 -13.97 2.38
CA GLU A 41 -10.22 -14.42 1.29
C GLU A 41 -10.77 -13.27 0.47
N THR A 42 -11.09 -12.17 1.13
CA THR A 42 -11.54 -10.96 0.44
C THR A 42 -10.45 -10.41 -0.46
N LEU A 43 -9.21 -10.39 0.04
CA LEU A 43 -8.06 -9.95 -0.75
C LEU A 43 -7.78 -10.91 -1.91
N LEU A 44 -7.91 -12.22 -1.67
CA LEU A 44 -7.74 -13.19 -2.75
C LEU A 44 -8.71 -12.90 -3.90
N SER A 45 -9.97 -12.64 -3.59
CA SER A 45 -10.96 -12.28 -4.61
C SER A 45 -10.59 -11.00 -5.36
N MET A 46 -10.08 -9.99 -4.65
CA MET A 46 -9.61 -8.77 -5.28
C MET A 46 -8.48 -9.04 -6.27
N TYR A 47 -7.48 -9.82 -5.85
CA TYR A 47 -6.31 -10.09 -6.69
C TYR A 47 -6.61 -11.01 -7.86
N GLU A 48 -7.61 -11.88 -7.75
CA GLU A 48 -8.08 -12.67 -8.88
C GLU A 48 -8.71 -11.80 -9.97
N ALA A 49 -9.29 -10.67 -9.58
CA ALA A 49 -9.88 -9.70 -10.51
C ALA A 49 -8.87 -8.64 -10.97
N PHE A 50 -7.63 -8.70 -10.48
CA PHE A 50 -6.62 -7.69 -10.77
C PHE A 50 -6.13 -7.81 -12.21
N ASP A 51 -6.05 -6.66 -12.91
CA ASP A 51 -5.56 -6.61 -14.28
C ASP A 51 -4.07 -6.95 -14.31
N PRO A 52 -3.63 -7.95 -15.09
CA PRO A 52 -2.21 -8.28 -15.21
C PRO A 52 -1.34 -7.09 -15.62
N ALA A 53 -1.90 -6.12 -16.36
CA ALA A 53 -1.17 -4.92 -16.76
C ALA A 53 -0.81 -4.01 -15.59
N ASP A 54 -1.50 -4.15 -14.46
CA ASP A 54 -1.23 -3.32 -13.28
C ASP A 54 -0.23 -3.96 -12.31
N ARG A 55 0.34 -5.11 -12.68
CA ARG A 55 1.34 -5.76 -11.84
C ARG A 55 2.68 -5.02 -11.93
N ALA A 56 3.36 -4.92 -10.80
CA ALA A 56 4.67 -4.27 -10.72
C ALA A 56 5.71 -5.26 -10.21
N GLN A 57 6.80 -5.47 -10.98
CA GLN A 57 7.91 -6.33 -10.56
C GLN A 57 7.48 -7.76 -10.21
N GLY A 58 6.51 -8.28 -10.97
CA GLY A 58 6.03 -9.65 -10.77
C GLY A 58 5.03 -9.82 -9.63
N ILE A 59 4.59 -8.76 -9.00
CA ILE A 59 3.58 -8.81 -7.94
C ILE A 59 2.41 -7.90 -8.27
N PRO A 60 1.17 -8.29 -7.89
CA PRO A 60 0.84 -9.57 -7.26
C PRO A 60 1.11 -10.76 -8.20
N PRO A 61 1.30 -11.97 -7.66
CA PRO A 61 1.45 -13.15 -8.50
C PRO A 61 0.21 -13.42 -9.34
N VAL A 62 0.34 -14.24 -10.40
CA VAL A 62 -0.78 -14.50 -11.32
C VAL A 62 -1.62 -15.70 -10.88
N LYS A 63 -0.95 -16.78 -10.46
CA LYS A 63 -1.64 -18.03 -10.14
C LYS A 63 -2.26 -17.98 -8.75
N GLU A 64 -3.44 -18.56 -8.62
CA GLU A 64 -4.19 -18.53 -7.36
C GLU A 64 -3.37 -19.02 -6.16
N TYR A 65 -2.70 -20.16 -6.29
CA TYR A 65 -1.91 -20.67 -5.17
C TYR A 65 -0.76 -19.74 -4.79
N ALA A 66 -0.17 -19.08 -5.78
CA ALA A 66 0.92 -18.12 -5.53
C ALA A 66 0.38 -16.85 -4.86
N ILE A 67 -0.82 -16.41 -5.24
CA ILE A 67 -1.49 -15.29 -4.57
C ILE A 67 -1.77 -15.64 -3.11
N GLN A 68 -2.27 -16.84 -2.85
CA GLN A 68 -2.54 -17.31 -1.48
C GLN A 68 -1.27 -17.30 -0.63
N ASN A 69 -0.18 -17.86 -1.15
CA ASN A 69 1.10 -17.90 -0.43
C ASN A 69 1.65 -16.50 -0.18
N TRP A 70 1.56 -15.64 -1.17
CA TRP A 70 2.02 -14.25 -1.05
C TRP A 70 1.21 -13.50 0.01
N LEU A 71 -0.12 -13.67 0.02
CA LEU A 71 -0.99 -13.03 1.01
C LEU A 71 -0.70 -13.53 2.42
N GLU A 72 -0.38 -14.80 2.60
CA GLU A 72 -0.02 -15.31 3.92
C GLU A 72 1.21 -14.60 4.48
N THR A 73 2.20 -14.35 3.63
CA THR A 73 3.40 -13.61 4.04
C THR A 73 3.08 -12.14 4.32
N VAL A 74 2.34 -11.50 3.43
CA VAL A 74 2.00 -10.08 3.55
C VAL A 74 1.16 -9.81 4.80
N LEU A 75 0.29 -10.75 5.17
CA LEU A 75 -0.61 -10.58 6.32
C LEU A 75 -0.02 -11.10 7.64
N GLU A 76 1.26 -11.43 7.68
CA GLU A 76 1.92 -11.80 8.94
C GLU A 76 1.89 -10.65 9.94
N ALA A 77 1.91 -11.00 11.24
CA ALA A 77 1.69 -10.05 12.32
C ALA A 77 2.69 -8.89 12.37
N GLU A 78 3.89 -9.07 11.84
CA GLU A 78 4.93 -8.03 11.80
C GLU A 78 4.70 -7.00 10.71
N ASN A 79 3.76 -7.27 9.80
CA ASN A 79 3.43 -6.39 8.68
C ASN A 79 2.13 -5.64 8.98
N LEU A 80 1.97 -4.47 8.37
CA LEU A 80 0.76 -3.68 8.51
C LEU A 80 0.06 -3.61 7.17
N ASN A 81 -1.27 -3.68 7.20
CA ASN A 81 -2.09 -3.70 5.99
C ASN A 81 -3.30 -2.81 6.16
N ALA A 82 -3.75 -2.21 5.05
CA ALA A 82 -5.01 -1.48 5.00
C ALA A 82 -5.72 -1.81 3.69
N ILE A 83 -7.03 -1.84 3.74
CA ILE A 83 -7.89 -2.15 2.59
C ILE A 83 -8.85 -0.99 2.36
N ALA A 84 -9.05 -0.66 1.09
CA ALA A 84 -10.13 0.23 0.65
C ALA A 84 -11.32 -0.64 0.24
N TRP A 85 -12.48 -0.33 0.78
CA TRP A 85 -13.71 -1.09 0.58
C TRP A 85 -14.75 -0.23 -0.13
N HIS A 86 -15.43 -0.83 -1.11
CA HIS A 86 -16.58 -0.20 -1.75
C HIS A 86 -17.69 -1.23 -1.87
N ASP A 87 -18.86 -0.91 -1.30
CA ASP A 87 -20.04 -1.79 -1.32
C ASP A 87 -19.74 -3.23 -0.88
N GLY A 88 -18.89 -3.36 0.15
CA GLY A 88 -18.55 -4.67 0.72
C GLY A 88 -17.43 -5.42 0.02
N ASP A 89 -16.87 -4.86 -1.06
CA ASP A 89 -15.77 -5.48 -1.80
C ASP A 89 -14.46 -4.72 -1.57
N ALA A 90 -13.37 -5.45 -1.48
CA ALA A 90 -12.04 -4.83 -1.45
C ALA A 90 -11.68 -4.34 -2.85
N VAL A 91 -11.30 -3.07 -2.94
CA VAL A 91 -10.96 -2.43 -4.23
C VAL A 91 -9.54 -1.87 -4.24
N GLY A 92 -8.87 -1.86 -3.10
CA GLY A 92 -7.48 -1.44 -2.97
C GLY A 92 -6.86 -2.05 -1.73
N HIS A 93 -5.56 -2.28 -1.79
CA HIS A 93 -4.80 -2.88 -0.70
C HIS A 93 -3.42 -2.24 -0.66
N THR A 94 -3.02 -1.79 0.52
CA THR A 94 -1.67 -1.27 0.73
C THR A 94 -1.07 -1.94 1.95
N MET A 95 0.26 -2.08 1.96
CA MET A 95 0.95 -2.81 3.01
C MET A 95 2.30 -2.19 3.32
N LEU A 96 2.71 -2.36 4.57
CA LEU A 96 4.06 -2.09 5.04
C LEU A 96 4.66 -3.42 5.44
N VAL A 97 5.65 -3.88 4.69
CA VAL A 97 6.26 -5.19 4.90
C VAL A 97 7.64 -5.00 5.52
N ALA A 98 7.85 -5.63 6.67
CA ALA A 98 9.12 -5.54 7.39
C ALA A 98 10.23 -6.19 6.58
N ASP A 99 11.37 -5.50 6.47
CA ASP A 99 12.56 -6.06 5.84
C ASP A 99 13.51 -6.62 6.90
N ARG A 100 14.68 -7.09 6.45
CA ARG A 100 15.65 -7.73 7.34
C ARG A 100 16.25 -6.76 8.36
N GLU A 101 16.18 -5.47 8.08
CA GLU A 101 16.77 -4.42 8.93
C GLU A 101 15.75 -3.79 9.87
N GLY A 102 14.53 -4.31 9.88
CA GLY A 102 13.47 -3.77 10.72
C GLY A 102 12.81 -2.52 10.16
N GLU A 103 13.14 -2.16 8.93
CA GLU A 103 12.48 -1.07 8.22
C GLU A 103 11.33 -1.64 7.41
N HIS A 104 10.46 -0.79 6.88
CA HIS A 104 9.26 -1.26 6.21
C HIS A 104 9.17 -0.73 4.78
N GLU A 105 8.90 -1.64 3.86
CA GLU A 105 8.67 -1.30 2.45
C GLU A 105 7.18 -1.18 2.19
N LEU A 106 6.79 -0.09 1.53
CA LEU A 106 5.40 0.14 1.15
C LEU A 106 5.11 -0.40 -0.25
N ALA A 107 3.96 -1.04 -0.39
CA ALA A 107 3.41 -1.40 -1.70
C ALA A 107 1.93 -1.09 -1.70
N ILE A 108 1.37 -0.81 -2.89
CA ILE A 108 -0.05 -0.51 -3.04
C ILE A 108 -0.57 -1.08 -4.34
N PHE A 109 -1.79 -1.60 -4.30
CA PHE A 109 -2.50 -2.13 -5.46
C PHE A 109 -3.95 -1.64 -5.42
N VAL A 110 -4.41 -1.06 -6.50
CA VAL A 110 -5.79 -0.56 -6.64
C VAL A 110 -6.36 -1.12 -7.93
N LEU A 111 -7.59 -1.65 -7.88
CA LEU A 111 -8.26 -2.17 -9.07
C LEU A 111 -8.39 -1.07 -10.12
N SER A 112 -8.22 -1.42 -11.40
CA SER A 112 -8.18 -0.44 -12.50
C SER A 112 -9.40 0.47 -12.53
N GLU A 113 -10.59 -0.05 -12.23
CA GLU A 113 -11.82 0.75 -12.21
C GLU A 113 -11.82 1.82 -11.12
N TYR A 114 -10.94 1.70 -10.15
CA TYR A 114 -10.85 2.61 -9.00
C TYR A 114 -9.61 3.49 -9.03
N GLN A 115 -8.79 3.37 -10.06
CA GLN A 115 -7.59 4.22 -10.21
C GLN A 115 -7.97 5.63 -10.67
N GLY A 116 -7.10 6.58 -10.35
CA GLY A 116 -7.29 7.96 -10.76
C GLY A 116 -8.38 8.73 -10.01
N ALA A 117 -8.92 8.17 -8.93
CA ALA A 117 -10.01 8.77 -8.16
C ALA A 117 -9.59 9.31 -6.79
N GLY A 118 -8.30 9.24 -6.47
CA GLY A 118 -7.78 9.73 -5.18
C GLY A 118 -7.72 8.69 -4.08
N ILE A 119 -8.19 7.48 -4.34
CA ILE A 119 -8.22 6.40 -3.34
C ILE A 119 -6.81 6.04 -2.88
N GLY A 120 -5.87 5.91 -3.83
CA GLY A 120 -4.51 5.50 -3.50
C GLY A 120 -3.83 6.45 -2.53
N THR A 121 -3.96 7.75 -2.74
CA THR A 121 -3.39 8.76 -1.85
C THR A 121 -3.93 8.62 -0.43
N GLU A 122 -5.25 8.50 -0.30
CA GLU A 122 -5.89 8.40 1.01
C GLU A 122 -5.61 7.06 1.68
N LEU A 123 -5.55 5.99 0.90
CA LEU A 123 -5.25 4.67 1.42
C LEU A 123 -3.83 4.62 2.00
N ILE A 124 -2.84 5.15 1.27
CA ILE A 124 -1.47 5.23 1.77
C ILE A 124 -1.40 6.10 3.03
N ALA A 125 -2.05 7.26 3.02
CA ALA A 125 -2.06 8.14 4.19
C ALA A 125 -2.62 7.42 5.42
N THR A 126 -3.69 6.65 5.25
CA THR A 126 -4.30 5.86 6.31
C THR A 126 -3.35 4.78 6.83
N LEU A 127 -2.66 4.09 5.93
CA LEU A 127 -1.67 3.09 6.34
C LEU A 127 -0.50 3.72 7.10
N LEU A 128 -0.01 4.87 6.65
CA LEU A 128 1.05 5.58 7.34
C LEU A 128 0.60 6.05 8.73
N GLY A 129 -0.66 6.47 8.86
CA GLY A 129 -1.23 6.79 10.17
C GLY A 129 -1.30 5.57 11.09
N HIS A 130 -1.64 4.41 10.52
CA HIS A 130 -1.61 3.15 11.26
C HIS A 130 -0.18 2.81 11.69
N GLY A 131 0.79 2.98 10.78
CA GLY A 131 2.20 2.77 11.09
C GLY A 131 2.71 3.68 12.21
N GLN A 132 2.35 4.96 12.17
CA GLN A 132 2.73 5.90 13.23
C GLN A 132 2.17 5.47 14.58
N ARG A 133 0.93 4.99 14.60
CA ARG A 133 0.31 4.48 15.83
C ARG A 133 1.08 3.28 16.39
N GLU A 134 1.62 2.42 15.51
CA GLU A 134 2.40 1.25 15.90
C GLU A 134 3.87 1.55 16.15
N GLY A 135 4.28 2.81 16.05
CA GLY A 135 5.63 3.23 16.35
C GLY A 135 6.63 3.12 15.21
N LEU A 136 6.16 2.93 13.98
CA LEU A 136 7.03 2.88 12.82
C LEU A 136 7.53 4.28 12.48
N GLU A 137 8.83 4.40 12.21
CA GLU A 137 9.45 5.69 11.95
C GLU A 137 9.93 5.85 10.51
N LYS A 138 10.25 4.76 9.82
CA LYS A 138 10.89 4.81 8.51
C LYS A 138 10.20 3.89 7.54
N VAL A 139 9.84 4.43 6.38
CA VAL A 139 9.18 3.69 5.30
C VAL A 139 9.87 4.01 3.99
N TRP A 140 10.11 2.99 3.20
CA TRP A 140 10.71 3.14 1.87
C TRP A 140 9.88 2.39 0.84
N LEU A 141 10.09 2.72 -0.43
CA LEU A 141 9.46 2.01 -1.52
C LEU A 141 10.34 2.07 -2.77
N THR A 142 10.03 1.19 -3.72
CA THR A 142 10.65 1.19 -5.03
C THR A 142 9.60 1.54 -6.07
N VAL A 143 9.97 2.39 -7.04
CA VAL A 143 9.07 2.75 -8.12
C VAL A 143 9.88 2.90 -9.41
N GLU A 144 9.31 2.40 -10.51
CA GLU A 144 9.93 2.51 -11.83
C GLU A 144 9.98 3.96 -12.28
N ARG A 145 11.10 4.40 -12.87
CA ARG A 145 11.28 5.79 -13.32
C ARG A 145 10.23 6.24 -14.33
N TRP A 146 9.75 5.31 -15.16
CA TRP A 146 8.75 5.63 -16.17
C TRP A 146 7.37 5.85 -15.58
N ASN A 147 7.13 5.37 -14.38
CA ASN A 147 5.81 5.42 -13.75
C ASN A 147 5.60 6.78 -13.07
N LYS A 148 5.38 7.81 -13.88
CA LYS A 148 5.23 9.19 -13.41
C LYS A 148 4.03 9.37 -12.49
N ALA A 149 2.94 8.66 -12.76
CA ALA A 149 1.74 8.76 -11.94
C ALA A 149 1.99 8.24 -10.52
N ALA A 150 2.69 7.12 -10.39
CA ALA A 150 3.03 6.56 -9.08
C ALA A 150 4.00 7.48 -8.32
N ILE A 151 5.01 8.00 -9.02
CA ILE A 151 5.97 8.92 -8.41
C ILE A 151 5.25 10.15 -7.86
N ALA A 152 4.34 10.73 -8.64
CA ALA A 152 3.57 11.89 -8.19
C ALA A 152 2.71 11.57 -6.97
N LEU A 153 2.08 10.38 -6.96
CA LEU A 153 1.30 9.90 -5.83
C LEU A 153 2.16 9.84 -4.56
N TYR A 154 3.32 9.20 -4.65
CA TYR A 154 4.19 9.02 -3.49
C TYR A 154 4.75 10.35 -2.98
N GLN A 155 5.15 11.24 -3.88
CA GLN A 155 5.62 12.57 -3.49
C GLN A 155 4.52 13.38 -2.81
N LYS A 156 3.29 13.22 -3.25
CA LYS A 156 2.15 13.92 -2.66
C LYS A 156 1.94 13.54 -1.19
N VAL A 157 2.21 12.28 -0.83
CA VAL A 157 2.08 11.84 0.57
C VAL A 157 3.37 12.07 1.38
N GLY A 158 4.44 12.57 0.79
CA GLY A 158 5.63 12.97 1.52
C GLY A 158 6.89 12.17 1.25
N PHE A 159 6.85 11.23 0.32
CA PHE A 159 8.07 10.49 -0.05
C PHE A 159 9.01 11.37 -0.87
N GLU A 160 10.30 11.18 -0.64
CA GLU A 160 11.34 11.88 -1.38
C GLU A 160 12.20 10.88 -2.16
N ILE A 161 12.60 11.26 -3.35
CA ILE A 161 13.50 10.43 -4.17
C ILE A 161 14.89 10.51 -3.57
N CYS A 162 15.46 9.36 -3.20
CA CYS A 162 16.78 9.34 -2.56
C CYS A 162 17.82 8.54 -3.33
N ASP A 163 17.38 7.64 -4.21
CA ASP A 163 18.28 6.82 -4.99
C ASP A 163 17.72 6.65 -6.39
N THR A 164 18.59 6.82 -7.38
CA THR A 164 18.20 6.78 -8.79
C THR A 164 18.93 5.69 -9.55
N GLU A 165 19.23 4.57 -8.90
CA GLU A 165 19.86 3.46 -9.59
C GLU A 165 19.07 3.01 -10.80
N SER A 166 19.79 2.73 -11.83
CA SER A 166 19.22 2.28 -13.09
C SER A 166 19.14 0.77 -13.16
#